data_56fa1ae3f76d07fd07ad9e8d01c52dc1
#
_entry.id   56fa1ae3f76d07fd07ad9e8d01c52dc1
#
_cell.length_a   1.000
_cell.length_b   1.000
_cell.length_c   1.000
_cell.angle_alpha   90.00
_cell.angle_beta   90.00
_cell.angle_gamma   90.00
#
_symmetry.space_group_name_H-M   'P 1'
#
loop_
_entity.id
_entity.type
_entity.pdbx_description
1 polymer ?
#
loop_
_entity_poly.entity_id
_entity_poly.type
_entity_poly.pdbx_seq_one_letter_code
_entity_poly.pdbx_strand_id
1 'polypeptide(L)'
;MSYPSLMRAAKVQKRAAKAGFDWKNANGPLKKIAEETDELNRAIENDDKDNIFEEFGYLFFSIANLSRFLKIDGEQALNRATDKFIKRFEIVENLAKEKGIDMQSADPEELDMLWDEAKQSIQTE
;
A
#
# COMPACT_ATOMS: atom_id res chain seq x y z
N MET A 1 22.73 -7.99 -10.65
CA MET A 1 21.72 -7.97 -9.58
C MET A 1 20.78 -6.77 -9.79
N SER A 2 19.49 -7.03 -9.89
CA SER A 2 18.51 -5.97 -10.08
C SER A 2 18.08 -5.39 -8.72
N TYR A 3 17.80 -4.09 -8.69
CA TYR A 3 17.26 -3.45 -7.51
C TYR A 3 15.79 -3.85 -7.30
N PRO A 4 15.31 -3.89 -6.06
CA PRO A 4 13.87 -3.97 -5.82
C PRO A 4 13.13 -2.85 -6.57
N SER A 5 11.93 -3.14 -7.05
CA SER A 5 11.20 -2.24 -7.94
C SER A 5 10.97 -0.84 -7.37
N LEU A 6 10.63 -0.74 -6.08
CA LEU A 6 10.44 0.58 -5.44
C LEU A 6 11.74 1.36 -5.38
N MET A 7 12.85 0.69 -5.07
CA MET A 7 14.17 1.32 -5.03
C MET A 7 14.59 1.80 -6.41
N ARG A 8 14.35 0.99 -7.44
CA ARG A 8 14.65 1.37 -8.83
C ARG A 8 13.85 2.60 -9.24
N ALA A 9 12.56 2.63 -8.92
CA ALA A 9 11.70 3.78 -9.22
C ALA A 9 12.21 5.05 -8.55
N ALA A 10 12.56 4.97 -7.26
CA ALA A 10 13.08 6.12 -6.52
C ALA A 10 14.39 6.62 -7.11
N LYS A 11 15.28 5.73 -7.53
CA LYS A 11 16.57 6.11 -8.15
C LYS A 11 16.37 6.84 -9.47
N VAL A 12 15.46 6.34 -10.31
CA VAL A 12 15.15 6.99 -11.60
C VAL A 12 14.54 8.37 -11.37
N GLN A 13 13.64 8.49 -10.41
CA GLN A 13 13.02 9.78 -10.04
C GLN A 13 14.05 10.79 -9.54
N LYS A 14 14.97 10.33 -8.70
CA LYS A 14 16.06 11.18 -8.18
C LYS A 14 16.95 11.67 -9.32
N ARG A 15 17.22 10.82 -10.27
CA ARG A 15 18.00 11.15 -11.46
C ARG A 15 17.30 12.21 -12.31
N ALA A 16 15.99 12.05 -12.51
CA ALA A 16 15.18 13.05 -13.22
C ALA A 16 15.19 14.39 -12.48
N ALA A 17 15.09 14.37 -11.16
CA ALA A 17 15.13 15.56 -10.32
C ALA A 17 16.44 16.32 -10.47
N LYS A 18 17.56 15.62 -10.54
CA LYS A 18 18.88 16.25 -10.77
C LYS A 18 18.97 16.95 -12.11
N ALA A 19 18.25 16.47 -13.10
CA ALA A 19 18.19 17.10 -14.41
C ALA A 19 17.19 18.27 -14.46
N GLY A 20 16.52 18.57 -13.35
CA GLY A 20 15.56 19.66 -13.26
C GLY A 20 14.11 19.24 -13.41
N PHE A 21 13.85 17.95 -13.58
CA PHE A 21 12.49 17.45 -13.79
C PHE A 21 11.95 16.88 -12.47
N ASP A 22 11.28 17.75 -11.70
CA ASP A 22 10.76 17.36 -10.39
C ASP A 22 9.57 18.24 -9.97
N TRP A 23 8.82 17.73 -8.96
CA TRP A 23 7.83 18.51 -8.24
C TRP A 23 8.53 19.42 -7.23
N LYS A 24 7.87 20.49 -6.82
CA LYS A 24 8.43 21.42 -5.83
C LYS A 24 8.34 20.91 -4.40
N ASN A 25 7.32 20.11 -4.10
CA ASN A 25 7.09 19.58 -2.75
C ASN A 25 6.21 18.33 -2.81
N ALA A 26 5.89 17.76 -1.66
CA ALA A 26 5.13 16.52 -1.55
C ALA A 26 3.70 16.61 -2.08
N ASN A 27 3.14 17.82 -2.21
CA ASN A 27 1.78 18.00 -2.73
C ASN A 27 1.63 17.49 -4.17
N GLY A 28 2.68 17.62 -4.98
CA GLY A 28 2.68 17.12 -6.35
C GLY A 28 2.46 15.61 -6.43
N PRO A 29 3.32 14.81 -5.79
CA PRO A 29 3.12 13.36 -5.75
C PRO A 29 1.82 12.92 -5.09
N LEU A 30 1.37 13.59 -4.03
CA LEU A 30 0.08 13.29 -3.39
C LEU A 30 -1.09 13.48 -4.34
N LYS A 31 -1.10 14.59 -5.06
CA LYS A 31 -2.12 14.86 -6.07
C LYS A 31 -2.08 13.82 -7.18
N LYS A 32 -0.88 13.42 -7.59
CA LYS A 32 -0.71 12.41 -8.62
C LYS A 32 -1.27 11.06 -8.19
N ILE A 33 -1.06 10.67 -6.93
CA ILE A 33 -1.63 9.44 -6.37
C ILE A 33 -3.16 9.46 -6.48
N ALA A 34 -3.80 10.58 -6.14
CA ALA A 34 -5.24 10.72 -6.26
C ALA A 34 -5.70 10.60 -7.71
N GLU A 35 -5.01 11.25 -8.64
CA GLU A 35 -5.31 11.18 -10.08
C GLU A 35 -5.19 9.76 -10.62
N GLU A 36 -4.10 9.06 -10.29
CA GLU A 36 -3.87 7.69 -10.74
C GLU A 36 -4.90 6.71 -10.14
N THR A 37 -5.33 6.97 -8.91
CA THR A 37 -6.39 6.17 -8.28
C THR A 37 -7.70 6.30 -9.05
N ASP A 38 -8.07 7.53 -9.45
CA ASP A 38 -9.27 7.77 -10.25
C ASP A 38 -9.18 7.11 -11.63
N GLU A 39 -8.03 7.21 -12.28
CA GLU A 39 -7.81 6.59 -13.59
C GLU A 39 -7.88 5.07 -13.50
N LEU A 40 -7.30 4.49 -12.44
CA LEU A 40 -7.39 3.05 -12.18
C LEU A 40 -8.84 2.63 -12.00
N ASN A 41 -9.62 3.40 -11.24
CA ASN A 41 -11.02 3.11 -11.02
C ASN A 41 -11.82 3.08 -12.33
N ARG A 42 -11.57 4.04 -13.22
CA ARG A 42 -12.20 4.07 -14.54
C ARG A 42 -11.80 2.88 -15.40
N ALA A 43 -10.53 2.50 -15.35
CA ALA A 43 -10.04 1.34 -16.09
C ALA A 43 -10.72 0.06 -15.60
N ILE A 44 -10.93 -0.08 -14.30
CA ILE A 44 -11.64 -1.22 -13.71
C ILE A 44 -13.09 -1.24 -14.19
N GLU A 45 -13.78 -0.09 -14.15
CA GLU A 45 -15.16 0.03 -14.63
C GLU A 45 -15.31 -0.37 -16.09
N ASN A 46 -14.30 -0.03 -16.91
CA ASN A 46 -14.29 -0.35 -18.33
C ASN A 46 -13.76 -1.75 -18.65
N ASP A 47 -13.32 -2.48 -17.65
CA ASP A 47 -12.71 -3.82 -17.78
C ASP A 47 -11.58 -3.84 -18.84
N ASP A 48 -10.79 -2.77 -18.88
CA ASP A 48 -9.66 -2.62 -19.77
C ASP A 48 -8.39 -3.11 -19.06
N LYS A 49 -8.04 -4.38 -19.31
CA LYS A 49 -6.96 -5.06 -18.57
C LYS A 49 -5.60 -4.42 -18.77
N ASP A 50 -5.28 -4.01 -19.99
CA ASP A 50 -3.99 -3.37 -20.27
C ASP A 50 -3.88 -2.04 -19.55
N ASN A 51 -4.96 -1.26 -19.54
CA ASN A 51 -4.99 0.03 -18.86
C ASN A 51 -4.96 -0.13 -17.33
N ILE A 52 -5.65 -1.15 -16.80
CA ILE A 52 -5.58 -1.49 -15.38
C ILE A 52 -4.14 -1.76 -14.96
N PHE A 53 -3.43 -2.58 -15.72
CA PHE A 53 -2.03 -2.93 -15.47
C PHE A 53 -1.16 -1.68 -15.46
N GLU A 54 -1.31 -0.84 -16.46
CA GLU A 54 -0.52 0.39 -16.61
C GLU A 54 -0.78 1.37 -15.46
N GLU A 55 -2.06 1.65 -15.15
CA GLU A 55 -2.42 2.60 -14.11
C GLU A 55 -2.02 2.10 -12.72
N PHE A 56 -2.10 0.80 -12.48
CA PHE A 56 -1.62 0.20 -11.23
C PHE A 56 -0.12 0.46 -11.05
N GLY A 57 0.65 0.29 -12.12
CA GLY A 57 2.09 0.58 -12.10
C GLY A 57 2.39 2.04 -11.82
N TYR A 58 1.67 2.96 -12.45
CA TYR A 58 1.83 4.39 -12.22
C TYR A 58 1.46 4.80 -10.80
N LEU A 59 0.46 4.16 -10.21
CA LEU A 59 0.11 4.40 -8.82
C LEU A 59 1.28 4.06 -7.89
N PHE A 60 1.89 2.89 -8.06
CA PHE A 60 3.09 2.51 -7.31
C PHE A 60 4.24 3.47 -7.55
N PHE A 61 4.43 3.88 -8.78
CA PHE A 61 5.48 4.82 -9.16
C PHE A 61 5.30 6.17 -8.44
N SER A 62 4.06 6.63 -8.35
CA SER A 62 3.74 7.88 -7.63
C SER A 62 3.97 7.75 -6.13
N ILE A 63 3.67 6.58 -5.54
CA ILE A 63 3.93 6.30 -4.13
C ILE A 63 5.44 6.32 -3.86
N ALA A 64 6.24 5.71 -4.73
CA ALA A 64 7.69 5.74 -4.63
C ALA A 64 8.22 7.18 -4.66
N ASN A 65 7.65 8.02 -5.53
CA ASN A 65 8.06 9.41 -5.61
C ASN A 65 7.69 10.20 -4.35
N LEU A 66 6.51 9.94 -3.79
CA LEU A 66 6.09 10.55 -2.53
C LEU A 66 7.06 10.19 -1.40
N SER A 67 7.49 8.94 -1.32
CA SER A 67 8.43 8.51 -0.28
C SER A 67 9.72 9.29 -0.33
N ARG A 68 10.19 9.64 -1.53
CA ARG A 68 11.39 10.46 -1.72
C ARG A 68 11.23 11.84 -1.10
N PHE A 69 10.09 12.50 -1.31
CA PHE A 69 9.81 13.82 -0.73
C PHE A 69 9.66 13.78 0.78
N LEU A 70 9.12 12.68 1.31
CA LEU A 70 8.95 12.51 2.76
C LEU A 70 10.21 11.98 3.45
N LYS A 71 11.25 11.68 2.68
CA LYS A 71 12.52 11.13 3.17
C LYS A 71 12.32 9.82 3.91
N ILE A 72 11.45 8.97 3.38
CA ILE A 72 11.12 7.65 3.90
C ILE A 72 11.71 6.60 2.96
N ASP A 73 12.27 5.54 3.54
CA ASP A 73 12.61 4.34 2.77
C ASP A 73 11.32 3.53 2.59
N GLY A 74 10.79 3.54 1.36
CA GLY A 74 9.53 2.88 1.04
C GLY A 74 9.55 1.37 1.28
N GLU A 75 10.70 0.70 1.03
CA GLU A 75 10.85 -0.73 1.28
C GLU A 75 10.71 -1.03 2.77
N GLN A 76 11.39 -0.27 3.62
CA GLN A 76 11.31 -0.44 5.07
C GLN A 76 9.91 -0.13 5.60
N ALA A 77 9.27 0.91 5.08
CA ALA A 77 7.90 1.26 5.48
C ALA A 77 6.93 0.12 5.15
N LEU A 78 7.06 -0.45 3.95
CA LEU A 78 6.21 -1.56 3.53
C LEU A 78 6.48 -2.81 4.39
N ASN A 79 7.75 -3.11 4.65
CA ASN A 79 8.12 -4.25 5.52
C ASN A 79 7.53 -4.10 6.92
N ARG A 80 7.58 -2.91 7.49
CA ARG A 80 6.99 -2.66 8.80
C ARG A 80 5.47 -2.87 8.80
N ALA A 81 4.79 -2.38 7.77
CA ALA A 81 3.35 -2.57 7.62
C ALA A 81 3.01 -4.06 7.50
N THR A 82 3.80 -4.80 6.73
CA THR A 82 3.63 -6.23 6.55
C THR A 82 3.81 -6.98 7.88
N ASP A 83 4.86 -6.64 8.62
CA ASP A 83 5.13 -7.26 9.93
C ASP A 83 3.98 -7.01 10.91
N LYS A 84 3.44 -5.80 10.93
CA LYS A 84 2.29 -5.46 11.76
C LYS A 84 1.06 -6.26 11.36
N PHE A 85 0.84 -6.40 10.06
CA PHE A 85 -0.27 -7.21 9.56
C PHE A 85 -0.15 -8.66 10.01
N ILE A 86 1.05 -9.24 9.91
CA ILE A 86 1.30 -10.62 10.32
C ILE A 86 0.95 -10.82 11.80
N LYS A 87 1.40 -9.89 12.67
CA LYS A 87 1.11 -9.97 14.10
C LYS A 87 -0.39 -9.89 14.38
N ARG A 88 -1.07 -8.94 13.76
CA ARG A 88 -2.52 -8.78 13.91
C ARG A 88 -3.28 -9.99 13.40
N PHE A 89 -2.85 -10.54 12.27
CA PHE A 89 -3.49 -11.70 11.67
C PHE A 89 -3.35 -12.94 12.57
N GLU A 90 -2.20 -13.13 13.21
CA GLU A 90 -2.02 -14.20 14.20
C GLU A 90 -3.04 -14.08 15.34
N ILE A 91 -3.27 -12.86 15.82
CA ILE A 91 -4.27 -12.59 16.86
C ILE A 91 -5.67 -12.89 16.33
N VAL A 92 -5.97 -12.46 15.09
CA VAL A 92 -7.25 -12.76 14.43
C VAL A 92 -7.50 -14.27 14.38
N GLU A 93 -6.50 -15.04 13.97
CA GLU A 93 -6.60 -16.50 13.92
C GLU A 93 -6.90 -17.11 15.28
N ASN A 94 -6.22 -16.63 16.33
CA ASN A 94 -6.45 -17.09 17.69
C ASN A 94 -7.84 -16.73 18.20
N LEU A 95 -8.30 -15.50 17.93
CA LEU A 95 -9.64 -15.05 18.32
C LEU A 95 -10.73 -15.87 17.61
N ALA A 96 -10.53 -16.14 16.32
CA ALA A 96 -11.47 -16.95 15.54
C ALA A 96 -11.61 -18.36 16.14
N LYS A 97 -10.47 -18.96 16.51
CA LYS A 97 -10.44 -20.27 17.19
C LYS A 97 -11.22 -20.24 18.49
N GLU A 98 -10.95 -19.27 19.34
CA GLU A 98 -11.60 -19.12 20.66
C GLU A 98 -13.12 -18.94 20.50
N LYS A 99 -13.54 -18.20 19.48
CA LYS A 99 -14.97 -17.92 19.25
C LYS A 99 -15.67 -18.98 18.40
N GLY A 100 -14.92 -19.97 17.91
CA GLY A 100 -15.48 -21.00 17.05
C GLY A 100 -15.92 -20.47 15.67
N ILE A 101 -15.26 -19.44 15.20
CA ILE A 101 -15.55 -18.82 13.90
C ILE A 101 -14.66 -19.44 12.82
N ASP A 102 -15.30 -19.93 11.75
CA ASP A 102 -14.59 -20.35 10.53
C ASP A 102 -14.47 -19.15 9.61
N MET A 103 -13.24 -18.64 9.47
CA MET A 103 -13.00 -17.44 8.66
C MET A 103 -13.36 -17.61 7.18
N GLN A 104 -13.31 -18.85 6.67
CA GLN A 104 -13.65 -19.10 5.26
C GLN A 104 -15.13 -18.92 4.97
N SER A 105 -15.98 -19.12 5.98
CA SER A 105 -17.42 -18.98 5.85
C SER A 105 -17.99 -17.77 6.59
N ALA A 106 -17.14 -17.02 7.29
CA ALA A 106 -17.56 -15.86 8.07
C ALA A 106 -18.00 -14.69 7.18
N ASP A 107 -18.95 -13.90 7.69
CA ASP A 107 -19.37 -12.67 7.05
C ASP A 107 -18.24 -11.62 7.10
N PRO A 108 -18.18 -10.68 6.12
CA PRO A 108 -17.22 -9.58 6.20
C PRO A 108 -17.31 -8.80 7.51
N GLU A 109 -18.49 -8.64 8.07
CA GLU A 109 -18.72 -7.96 9.35
C GLU A 109 -18.05 -8.68 10.52
N GLU A 110 -18.12 -10.00 10.55
CA GLU A 110 -17.46 -10.82 11.57
C GLU A 110 -15.93 -10.68 11.44
N LEU A 111 -15.42 -10.70 10.21
CA LEU A 111 -13.99 -10.55 9.95
C LEU A 111 -13.50 -9.17 10.41
N ASP A 112 -14.28 -8.13 10.15
CA ASP A 112 -13.96 -6.77 10.59
C ASP A 112 -13.91 -6.67 12.12
N MET A 113 -14.85 -7.33 12.81
CA MET A 113 -14.86 -7.37 14.28
C MET A 113 -13.60 -8.02 14.84
N LEU A 114 -13.20 -9.15 14.26
CA LEU A 114 -11.97 -9.84 14.66
C LEU A 114 -10.75 -8.94 14.46
N TRP A 115 -10.71 -8.26 13.35
CA TRP A 115 -9.62 -7.33 13.03
C TRP A 115 -9.55 -6.17 14.02
N ASP A 116 -10.70 -5.59 14.35
CA ASP A 116 -10.77 -4.48 15.31
C ASP A 116 -10.32 -4.92 16.71
N GLU A 117 -10.74 -6.10 17.16
CA GLU A 117 -10.27 -6.65 18.44
C GLU A 117 -8.76 -6.88 18.43
N ALA A 118 -8.22 -7.39 17.32
CA ALA A 118 -6.79 -7.62 17.18
C ALA A 118 -6.00 -6.32 17.27
N LYS A 119 -6.50 -5.25 16.63
CA LYS A 119 -5.89 -3.92 16.68
C LYS A 119 -5.84 -3.39 18.11
N GLN A 120 -6.94 -3.50 18.84
CA GLN A 120 -7.03 -3.02 20.23
C GLN A 120 -6.10 -3.80 21.16
N SER A 121 -5.98 -5.10 20.94
CA SER A 121 -5.10 -5.96 21.71
C SER A 121 -3.63 -5.54 21.63
N ILE A 122 -3.19 -5.12 20.43
CA ILE A 122 -1.82 -4.65 20.23
C ILE A 122 -1.61 -3.25 20.84
N GLN A 123 -2.62 -2.38 20.75
CA GLN A 123 -2.52 -1.01 21.25
C GLN A 123 -2.43 -0.93 22.77
N THR A 124 -2.89 -1.95 23.49
CA THR A 124 -2.87 -1.98 24.95
C THR A 124 -1.53 -2.49 25.51
N GLU A 125 -0.65 -2.94 24.67
CA GLU A 125 0.71 -3.31 25.05
C GLU A 125 1.61 -2.08 24.98
#